data_9f3011e146674093bb71edbdcc1fd7d4
#
_entry.id   9f3011e146674093bb71edbdcc1fd7d4
#
_cell.length_a   1.000
_cell.length_b   1.000
_cell.length_c   1.000
_cell.angle_alpha   90.00
_cell.angle_beta   90.00
_cell.angle_gamma   90.00
#
_symmetry.space_group_name_H-M   'P 1'
#
loop_
_entity.id
_entity.type
_entity.pdbx_description
1 polymer ?
#
loop_
_entity_poly.entity_id
_entity_poly.type
_entity_poly.pdbx_seq_one_letter_code
_entity_poly.pdbx_strand_id
1 'polypeptide(L)'
;MSDYMIRATAAEGQIRAFAATTKELVEYARAAHNTSPVATAALGRLLTAGTMMGPMMQGLTVTADSQGNVKGYVGNPEVMLPPNAKGKLDVAGAVGIGVLSVIKDIGLKEPYVGQTILVSGEIAEDLTYYYATSEQTPSCVALGVLMNKTNTVRQAGGFILQLMPGASEEVVSALETKIASLAPVTSMLDQGMNPEAILQDILGDMGLEIMDQIPVQFH
;
A
#
# COMPACT_ATOMS: atom_id res chain seq x y z
N MET A 1 -5.05 -18.71 -3.57
CA MET A 1 -5.23 -17.68 -4.62
C MET A 1 -3.88 -16.99 -4.72
N SER A 2 -3.27 -16.93 -5.89
CA SER A 2 -2.00 -16.24 -6.09
C SER A 2 -2.17 -14.73 -5.90
N ASP A 3 -1.11 -14.06 -5.48
CA ASP A 3 -1.10 -12.61 -5.33
C ASP A 3 -1.19 -11.91 -6.68
N TYR A 4 -1.92 -10.81 -6.72
CA TYR A 4 -2.06 -9.96 -7.90
C TYR A 4 -2.50 -8.55 -7.53
N MET A 5 -2.29 -7.64 -8.47
CA MET A 5 -2.72 -6.26 -8.42
C MET A 5 -3.64 -5.96 -9.60
N ILE A 6 -4.59 -5.08 -9.41
CA ILE A 6 -5.39 -4.48 -10.49
C ILE A 6 -5.15 -3.00 -10.58
N ARG A 7 -5.27 -2.48 -11.79
CA ARG A 7 -5.39 -1.06 -12.09
C ARG A 7 -6.79 -0.77 -12.62
N ALA A 8 -7.35 0.32 -12.18
CA ALA A 8 -8.69 0.73 -12.55
C ALA A 8 -8.82 2.24 -12.67
N THR A 9 -9.86 2.68 -13.35
CA THR A 9 -10.31 4.06 -13.37
C THR A 9 -11.78 4.13 -12.99
N ALA A 10 -12.23 5.31 -12.56
CA ALA A 10 -13.63 5.58 -12.26
C ALA A 10 -13.96 7.04 -12.54
N ALA A 11 -15.25 7.40 -12.54
CA ALA A 11 -15.77 8.73 -12.80
C ALA A 11 -15.18 9.30 -14.11
N GLU A 12 -15.32 8.56 -15.21
CA GLU A 12 -14.83 8.97 -16.54
C GLU A 12 -13.34 9.33 -16.54
N GLY A 13 -12.52 8.57 -15.79
CA GLY A 13 -11.08 8.78 -15.69
C GLY A 13 -10.63 9.84 -14.68
N GLN A 14 -11.54 10.44 -13.93
CA GLN A 14 -11.22 11.43 -12.89
C GLN A 14 -10.59 10.80 -11.65
N ILE A 15 -10.79 9.47 -11.45
CA ILE A 15 -10.18 8.69 -10.38
C ILE A 15 -9.32 7.60 -11.01
N ARG A 16 -8.08 7.47 -10.53
CA ARG A 16 -7.22 6.31 -10.77
C ARG A 16 -7.16 5.47 -9.50
N ALA A 17 -7.25 4.17 -9.65
CA ALA A 17 -7.28 3.25 -8.53
C ALA A 17 -6.36 2.05 -8.74
N PHE A 18 -5.75 1.59 -7.66
CA PHE A 18 -4.98 0.36 -7.60
C PHE A 18 -5.46 -0.44 -6.38
N ALA A 19 -5.52 -1.76 -6.50
CA ALA A 19 -5.74 -2.64 -5.37
C ALA A 19 -4.93 -3.91 -5.54
N ALA A 20 -4.43 -4.47 -4.43
CA ALA A 20 -3.58 -5.66 -4.47
C ALA A 20 -3.87 -6.60 -3.30
N THR A 21 -3.74 -7.90 -3.56
CA THR A 21 -3.46 -8.92 -2.55
C THR A 21 -1.98 -9.28 -2.59
N THR A 22 -1.36 -9.44 -1.44
CA THR A 22 0.11 -9.62 -1.30
C THR A 22 0.44 -10.60 -0.18
N LYS A 23 -0.47 -11.53 0.12
CA LYS A 23 -0.29 -12.49 1.22
C LYS A 23 0.92 -13.38 1.01
N GLU A 24 1.07 -13.96 -0.19
CA GLU A 24 2.17 -14.88 -0.53
C GLU A 24 3.50 -14.12 -0.59
N LEU A 25 3.51 -12.92 -1.18
CA LEU A 25 4.66 -12.02 -1.21
C LEU A 25 5.17 -11.69 0.21
N VAL A 26 4.27 -11.26 1.11
CA VAL A 26 4.63 -10.86 2.47
C VAL A 26 5.06 -12.08 3.31
N GLU A 27 4.40 -13.23 3.16
CA GLU A 27 4.81 -14.46 3.84
C GLU A 27 6.18 -14.95 3.35
N TYR A 28 6.46 -14.86 2.06
CA TYR A 28 7.79 -15.18 1.53
C TYR A 28 8.87 -14.29 2.14
N ALA A 29 8.66 -12.98 2.17
CA ALA A 29 9.59 -12.02 2.77
C ALA A 29 9.77 -12.29 4.27
N ARG A 30 8.68 -12.57 5.01
CA ARG A 30 8.73 -12.95 6.42
C ARG A 30 9.61 -14.19 6.64
N ALA A 31 9.42 -15.23 5.85
CA ALA A 31 10.18 -16.47 5.98
C ALA A 31 11.65 -16.29 5.59
N ALA A 32 11.93 -15.57 4.49
CA ALA A 32 13.29 -15.34 3.99
C ALA A 32 14.15 -14.52 4.97
N HIS A 33 13.55 -13.53 5.66
CA HIS A 33 14.24 -12.64 6.59
C HIS A 33 13.99 -12.96 8.06
N ASN A 34 13.22 -14.01 8.36
CA ASN A 34 12.82 -14.41 9.72
C ASN A 34 12.30 -13.23 10.56
N THR A 35 11.42 -12.42 9.97
CA THR A 35 10.96 -11.18 10.61
C THR A 35 10.00 -11.43 11.76
N SER A 36 10.08 -10.60 12.81
CA SER A 36 9.11 -10.53 13.90
C SER A 36 7.73 -10.06 13.38
N PRO A 37 6.63 -10.23 14.13
CA PRO A 37 5.30 -9.80 13.69
C PRO A 37 5.23 -8.32 13.31
N VAL A 38 5.84 -7.43 14.10
CA VAL A 38 5.81 -5.99 13.83
C VAL A 38 6.68 -5.63 12.63
N ALA A 39 7.85 -6.25 12.48
CA ALA A 39 8.70 -6.07 11.30
C ALA A 39 8.03 -6.62 10.04
N THR A 40 7.36 -7.77 10.11
CA THR A 40 6.54 -8.30 9.03
C THR A 40 5.43 -7.33 8.63
N ALA A 41 4.73 -6.75 9.60
CA ALA A 41 3.66 -5.79 9.33
C ALA A 41 4.18 -4.52 8.66
N ALA A 42 5.32 -3.98 9.09
CA ALA A 42 5.96 -2.81 8.48
C ALA A 42 6.43 -3.10 7.06
N LEU A 43 7.26 -4.14 6.90
CA LEU A 43 7.78 -4.57 5.60
C LEU A 43 6.65 -4.97 4.64
N GLY A 44 5.65 -5.71 5.12
CA GLY A 44 4.53 -6.15 4.31
C GLY A 44 3.66 -5.01 3.80
N ARG A 45 3.41 -3.98 4.61
CA ARG A 45 2.72 -2.76 4.15
C ARG A 45 3.52 -2.04 3.06
N LEU A 46 4.83 -1.93 3.23
CA LEU A 46 5.69 -1.30 2.23
C LEU A 46 5.79 -2.14 0.94
N LEU A 47 5.87 -3.48 1.04
CA LEU A 47 5.82 -4.38 -0.11
C LEU A 47 4.51 -4.22 -0.89
N THR A 48 3.38 -4.18 -0.19
CA THR A 48 2.06 -3.95 -0.79
C THR A 48 2.00 -2.57 -1.49
N ALA A 49 2.51 -1.53 -0.83
CA ALA A 49 2.60 -0.21 -1.44
C ALA A 49 3.53 -0.21 -2.66
N GLY A 50 4.71 -0.82 -2.55
CA GLY A 50 5.67 -0.96 -3.64
C GLY A 50 5.09 -1.65 -4.86
N THR A 51 4.29 -2.70 -4.66
CA THR A 51 3.55 -3.37 -5.73
C THR A 51 2.71 -2.38 -6.55
N MET A 52 2.10 -1.41 -5.89
CA MET A 52 1.22 -0.42 -6.52
C MET A 52 1.95 0.86 -6.97
N MET A 53 3.15 1.15 -6.46
CA MET A 53 3.89 2.40 -6.68
C MET A 53 5.16 2.25 -7.53
N GLY A 54 5.90 1.09 -7.46
CA GLY A 54 7.31 0.94 -7.95
C GLY A 54 8.26 2.04 -7.40
N PRO A 55 9.49 1.92 -7.25
CA PRO A 55 10.45 1.52 -6.24
C PRO A 55 10.98 2.56 -5.23
N MET A 56 11.60 2.12 -4.14
CA MET A 56 12.78 2.48 -3.30
C MET A 56 12.61 3.04 -1.90
N MET A 57 13.45 2.53 -0.91
CA MET A 57 13.89 3.29 0.30
C MET A 57 14.89 2.61 1.24
N GLN A 58 15.61 3.39 2.12
CA GLN A 58 16.53 2.90 3.15
C GLN A 58 15.85 2.69 4.51
N GLY A 59 16.27 1.61 5.22
CA GLY A 59 15.68 1.20 6.50
C GLY A 59 14.67 0.08 6.31
N LEU A 60 13.53 0.39 5.76
CA LEU A 60 12.66 -0.50 5.01
C LEU A 60 12.88 -0.18 3.54
N THR A 61 13.31 -1.14 2.74
CA THR A 61 13.56 -0.92 1.31
C THR A 61 12.71 -1.87 0.49
N VAL A 62 12.02 -1.32 -0.50
CA VAL A 62 11.28 -2.09 -1.50
C VAL A 62 11.66 -1.60 -2.89
N THR A 63 11.86 -2.53 -3.81
CA THR A 63 12.00 -2.27 -5.24
C THR A 63 10.88 -3.00 -5.96
N ALA A 64 10.20 -2.32 -6.86
CA ALA A 64 9.15 -2.91 -7.68
C ALA A 64 9.25 -2.40 -9.11
N ASP A 65 8.78 -3.18 -10.08
CA ASP A 65 8.67 -2.79 -11.47
C ASP A 65 7.21 -2.79 -11.96
N SER A 66 7.01 -2.33 -13.19
CA SER A 66 5.69 -2.27 -13.83
C SER A 66 5.12 -3.64 -14.22
N GLN A 67 5.90 -4.71 -14.07
CA GLN A 67 5.49 -6.09 -14.38
C GLN A 67 5.03 -6.85 -13.13
N GLY A 68 5.03 -6.20 -11.96
CA GLY A 68 4.61 -6.79 -10.70
C GLY A 68 5.72 -7.56 -9.97
N ASN A 69 6.98 -7.46 -10.40
CA ASN A 69 8.11 -8.01 -9.67
C ASN A 69 8.42 -7.09 -8.49
N VAL A 70 8.49 -7.66 -7.30
CA VAL A 70 8.71 -6.91 -6.06
C VAL A 70 9.73 -7.62 -5.17
N LYS A 71 10.63 -6.85 -4.57
CA LYS A 71 11.53 -7.32 -3.51
C LYS A 71 11.74 -6.24 -2.46
N GLY A 72 12.10 -6.66 -1.27
CA GLY A 72 12.38 -5.71 -0.19
C GLY A 72 12.98 -6.37 1.03
N TYR A 73 13.54 -5.55 1.91
CA TYR A 73 14.10 -5.98 3.18
C TYR A 73 13.88 -4.93 4.27
N VAL A 74 14.07 -5.36 5.51
CA VAL A 74 14.06 -4.51 6.69
C VAL A 74 15.43 -4.60 7.38
N GLY A 75 15.96 -3.45 7.82
CA GLY A 75 17.29 -3.37 8.44
C GLY A 75 17.38 -4.13 9.78
N ASN A 76 16.31 -4.12 10.59
CA ASN A 76 16.21 -4.89 11.82
C ASN A 76 14.97 -5.82 11.79
N PRO A 77 15.11 -7.09 11.40
CA PRO A 77 14.00 -8.01 11.27
C PRO A 77 13.46 -8.53 12.63
N GLU A 78 14.22 -8.41 13.71
CA GLU A 78 13.91 -8.98 15.02
C GLU A 78 13.27 -7.99 16.00
N VAL A 79 12.94 -6.77 15.54
CA VAL A 79 12.34 -5.76 16.41
C VAL A 79 11.05 -6.25 17.06
N MET A 80 10.96 -6.12 18.39
CA MET A 80 9.81 -6.51 19.19
C MET A 80 9.33 -5.31 20.00
N LEU A 81 8.06 -4.95 19.82
CA LEU A 81 7.41 -3.89 20.58
C LEU A 81 6.09 -4.39 21.19
N PRO A 82 5.69 -3.86 22.35
CA PRO A 82 4.36 -4.12 22.87
C PRO A 82 3.29 -3.58 21.91
N PRO A 83 2.06 -4.12 21.96
CA PRO A 83 0.95 -3.55 21.21
C PRO A 83 0.77 -2.06 21.52
N ASN A 84 0.35 -1.29 20.52
CA ASN A 84 -0.02 0.12 20.71
C ASN A 84 -1.28 0.27 21.60
N ALA A 85 -1.67 1.51 21.92
CA ALA A 85 -2.83 1.81 22.75
C ALA A 85 -4.18 1.24 22.22
N LYS A 86 -4.23 0.86 20.93
CA LYS A 86 -5.39 0.22 20.29
C LYS A 86 -5.29 -1.32 20.28
N GLY A 87 -4.30 -1.92 20.96
CA GLY A 87 -4.05 -3.35 20.97
C GLY A 87 -3.57 -3.95 19.65
N LYS A 88 -3.06 -3.12 18.73
CA LYS A 88 -2.52 -3.52 17.42
C LYS A 88 -0.99 -3.52 17.44
N LEU A 89 -0.37 -4.17 16.44
CA LEU A 89 1.07 -4.08 16.22
C LEU A 89 1.48 -2.61 16.06
N ASP A 90 2.49 -2.19 16.84
CA ASP A 90 2.99 -0.81 16.84
C ASP A 90 3.98 -0.59 15.70
N VAL A 91 3.45 -0.50 14.47
CA VAL A 91 4.25 -0.28 13.27
C VAL A 91 4.90 1.09 13.29
N ALA A 92 4.16 2.12 13.70
CA ALA A 92 4.69 3.48 13.82
C ALA A 92 5.89 3.55 14.78
N GLY A 93 5.80 2.91 15.95
CA GLY A 93 6.92 2.81 16.89
C GLY A 93 8.11 2.02 16.33
N ALA A 94 7.85 0.99 15.51
CA ALA A 94 8.92 0.20 14.88
C ALA A 94 9.63 0.93 13.74
N VAL A 95 8.91 1.74 12.96
CA VAL A 95 9.45 2.55 11.88
C VAL A 95 10.19 3.78 12.44
N GLY A 96 9.59 4.43 13.43
CA GLY A 96 10.17 5.59 14.10
C GLY A 96 10.19 6.86 13.25
N ILE A 97 11.03 7.81 13.65
CA ILE A 97 11.21 9.09 12.94
C ILE A 97 12.16 8.86 11.75
N GLY A 98 11.83 9.41 10.59
CA GLY A 98 12.67 9.23 9.40
C GLY A 98 12.19 10.04 8.21
N VAL A 99 12.73 9.67 7.06
CA VAL A 99 12.42 10.27 5.76
C VAL A 99 11.90 9.17 4.83
N LEU A 100 10.80 9.44 4.17
CA LEU A 100 10.32 8.68 3.02
C LEU A 100 11.00 9.22 1.77
N SER A 101 11.78 8.39 1.07
CA SER A 101 12.35 8.73 -0.24
C SER A 101 11.76 7.80 -1.30
N VAL A 102 11.17 8.35 -2.33
CA VAL A 102 10.67 7.62 -3.49
C VAL A 102 11.51 7.96 -4.69
N ILE A 103 12.15 6.96 -5.29
CA ILE A 103 12.97 7.12 -6.48
C ILE A 103 12.28 6.39 -7.63
N LYS A 104 11.99 7.09 -8.71
CA LYS A 104 11.31 6.54 -9.89
C LYS A 104 12.22 6.65 -11.11
N ASP A 105 12.54 5.52 -11.72
CA ASP A 105 13.09 5.50 -13.07
C ASP A 105 11.95 5.65 -14.06
N ILE A 106 11.86 6.79 -14.70
CA ILE A 106 10.86 7.14 -15.71
C ILE A 106 11.48 7.29 -17.09
N GLY A 107 12.67 6.66 -17.30
CA GLY A 107 13.39 6.70 -18.58
C GLY A 107 14.14 8.01 -18.87
N LEU A 108 14.35 8.84 -17.85
CA LEU A 108 15.18 10.04 -17.96
C LEU A 108 16.66 9.69 -17.66
N LYS A 109 17.56 10.63 -17.99
CA LYS A 109 19.02 10.47 -17.72
C LYS A 109 19.31 10.21 -16.23
N GLU A 110 18.54 10.82 -15.36
CA GLU A 110 18.61 10.63 -13.92
C GLU A 110 17.22 10.29 -13.39
N PRO A 111 17.09 9.37 -12.41
CA PRO A 111 15.80 9.02 -11.85
C PRO A 111 15.19 10.22 -11.08
N TYR A 112 13.88 10.30 -11.09
CA TYR A 112 13.17 11.25 -10.22
C TYR A 112 13.29 10.81 -8.76
N VAL A 113 13.60 11.75 -7.88
CA VAL A 113 13.70 11.53 -6.43
C VAL A 113 12.75 12.48 -5.70
N GLY A 114 11.72 11.94 -5.08
CA GLY A 114 10.84 12.65 -4.17
C GLY A 114 11.14 12.27 -2.71
N GLN A 115 11.16 13.24 -1.81
CA GLN A 115 11.42 13.00 -0.38
C GLN A 115 10.42 13.77 0.48
N THR A 116 10.02 13.15 1.60
CA THR A 116 9.23 13.79 2.66
C THR A 116 9.58 13.20 4.02
N ILE A 117 9.35 13.96 5.08
CA ILE A 117 9.45 13.42 6.44
C ILE A 117 8.33 12.43 6.70
N LEU A 118 8.59 11.43 7.53
CA LEU A 118 7.53 10.57 8.07
C LEU A 118 6.72 11.40 9.08
N VAL A 119 5.41 11.48 8.86
CA VAL A 119 4.49 12.27 9.72
C VAL A 119 3.89 11.42 10.82
N SER A 120 3.75 10.12 10.61
CA SER A 120 3.15 9.21 11.57
C SER A 120 3.96 7.93 11.83
N GLY A 121 4.80 7.50 10.90
CA GLY A 121 5.41 6.17 10.89
C GLY A 121 4.44 5.04 10.47
N GLU A 122 3.16 5.35 10.26
CA GLU A 122 2.20 4.46 9.62
C GLU A 122 2.34 4.60 8.11
N ILE A 123 2.81 3.54 7.45
CA ILE A 123 3.22 3.57 6.03
C ILE A 123 2.15 4.17 5.11
N ALA A 124 0.86 3.85 5.35
CA ALA A 124 -0.23 4.34 4.51
C ALA A 124 -0.43 5.86 4.63
N GLU A 125 -0.36 6.40 5.85
CA GLU A 125 -0.51 7.83 6.12
C GLU A 125 0.68 8.62 5.55
N ASP A 126 1.89 8.12 5.74
CA ASP A 126 3.12 8.74 5.22
C ASP A 126 3.14 8.77 3.69
N LEU A 127 2.63 7.71 3.03
CA LEU A 127 2.49 7.68 1.57
C LEU A 127 1.39 8.63 1.08
N THR A 128 0.27 8.73 1.79
CA THR A 128 -0.79 9.70 1.48
C THR A 128 -0.22 11.13 1.55
N TYR A 129 0.55 11.43 2.58
CA TYR A 129 1.23 12.72 2.75
C TYR A 129 2.26 12.97 1.64
N TYR A 130 3.06 11.94 1.28
CA TYR A 130 4.02 12.03 0.17
C TYR A 130 3.35 12.38 -1.16
N TYR A 131 2.27 11.69 -1.51
CA TYR A 131 1.53 11.99 -2.74
C TYR A 131 1.00 13.42 -2.79
N ALA A 132 0.44 13.88 -1.67
CA ALA A 132 -0.10 15.24 -1.58
C ALA A 132 0.99 16.32 -1.68
N THR A 133 2.14 16.12 -1.02
CA THR A 133 3.18 17.16 -0.89
C THR A 133 4.25 17.10 -1.96
N SER A 134 4.69 15.90 -2.36
CA SER A 134 5.78 15.72 -3.32
C SER A 134 5.29 15.51 -4.76
N GLU A 135 4.17 14.81 -4.94
CA GLU A 135 3.61 14.56 -6.28
C GLU A 135 2.41 15.46 -6.60
N GLN A 136 1.94 16.26 -5.65
CA GLN A 136 0.77 17.14 -5.79
C GLN A 136 -0.48 16.40 -6.32
N THR A 137 -0.60 15.12 -5.96
CA THR A 137 -1.69 14.24 -6.36
C THR A 137 -2.49 13.86 -5.12
N PRO A 138 -3.69 14.42 -4.91
CA PRO A 138 -4.55 14.01 -3.80
C PRO A 138 -4.82 12.51 -3.86
N SER A 139 -4.46 11.80 -2.79
CA SER A 139 -4.49 10.34 -2.78
C SER A 139 -5.04 9.81 -1.46
N CYS A 140 -5.67 8.65 -1.50
CA CYS A 140 -6.01 7.86 -0.33
C CYS A 140 -5.27 6.52 -0.43
N VAL A 141 -4.46 6.22 0.57
CA VAL A 141 -3.71 4.97 0.66
C VAL A 141 -4.22 4.16 1.84
N ALA A 142 -4.57 2.91 1.62
CA ALA A 142 -4.93 1.97 2.68
C ALA A 142 -4.14 0.67 2.51
N LEU A 143 -3.40 0.30 3.55
CA LEU A 143 -2.51 -0.87 3.57
C LEU A 143 -2.78 -1.71 4.80
N GLY A 144 -2.78 -3.02 4.66
CA GLY A 144 -3.03 -3.92 5.76
C GLY A 144 -2.23 -5.22 5.70
N VAL A 145 -1.74 -5.64 6.86
CA VAL A 145 -1.16 -6.96 7.09
C VAL A 145 -1.77 -7.51 8.37
N LEU A 146 -2.40 -8.67 8.27
CA LEU A 146 -2.92 -9.45 9.40
C LEU A 146 -2.02 -10.63 9.67
N MET A 147 -1.62 -10.78 10.93
CA MET A 147 -0.78 -11.87 11.39
C MET A 147 -1.60 -12.91 12.16
N ASN A 148 -1.24 -14.18 12.00
CA ASN A 148 -1.68 -15.25 12.88
C ASN A 148 -0.88 -15.25 14.19
N LYS A 149 -1.40 -15.90 15.22
CA LYS A 149 -0.69 -16.10 16.50
C LYS A 149 0.62 -16.88 16.36
N THR A 150 0.78 -17.63 15.28
CA THR A 150 1.96 -18.42 14.93
C THR A 150 3.02 -17.65 14.15
N ASN A 151 2.94 -16.31 14.09
CA ASN A 151 3.82 -15.46 13.32
C ASN A 151 3.84 -15.80 11.82
N THR A 152 2.69 -16.15 11.25
CA THR A 152 2.50 -16.31 9.80
C THR A 152 1.54 -15.24 9.28
N VAL A 153 1.66 -14.87 8.02
CA VAL A 153 0.78 -13.89 7.39
C VAL A 153 -0.59 -14.51 7.12
N ARG A 154 -1.64 -13.94 7.72
CA ARG A 154 -3.02 -14.36 7.51
C ARG A 154 -3.59 -13.72 6.25
N GLN A 155 -3.45 -12.41 6.12
CA GLN A 155 -3.83 -11.61 4.95
C GLN A 155 -2.89 -10.43 4.80
N ALA A 156 -2.65 -9.99 3.56
CA ALA A 156 -1.96 -8.75 3.25
C ALA A 156 -2.50 -8.17 1.95
N GLY A 157 -2.58 -6.85 1.88
CA GLY A 157 -3.08 -6.15 0.71
C GLY A 157 -3.40 -4.70 0.99
N GLY A 158 -3.97 -4.02 0.00
CA GLY A 158 -4.35 -2.63 0.12
C GLY A 158 -4.88 -2.04 -1.17
N PHE A 159 -5.10 -0.73 -1.14
CA PHE A 159 -5.47 0.05 -2.32
C PHE A 159 -4.84 1.45 -2.27
N ILE A 160 -4.72 2.05 -3.44
CA ILE A 160 -4.39 3.47 -3.64
C ILE A 160 -5.44 4.05 -4.58
N LEU A 161 -6.08 5.14 -4.16
CA LEU A 161 -6.99 5.93 -4.97
C LEU A 161 -6.35 7.30 -5.21
N GLN A 162 -6.39 7.80 -6.42
CA GLN A 162 -5.80 9.07 -6.78
C GLN A 162 -6.80 9.91 -7.59
N LEU A 163 -7.01 11.16 -7.18
CA LEU A 163 -7.75 12.13 -7.97
C LEU A 163 -6.86 12.65 -9.10
N MET A 164 -7.38 12.60 -10.31
CA MET A 164 -6.68 13.13 -11.47
C MET A 164 -6.88 14.66 -11.58
N PRO A 165 -5.93 15.37 -12.18
CA PRO A 165 -6.09 16.81 -12.41
C PRO A 165 -7.39 17.14 -13.15
N GLY A 166 -8.15 18.09 -12.60
CA GLY A 166 -9.44 18.50 -13.18
C GLY A 166 -10.64 17.68 -12.72
N ALA A 167 -10.48 16.79 -11.72
CA ALA A 167 -11.62 16.11 -11.11
C ALA A 167 -12.65 17.13 -10.58
N SER A 168 -13.93 16.89 -10.85
CA SER A 168 -15.00 17.79 -10.43
C SER A 168 -15.26 17.72 -8.92
N GLU A 169 -15.79 18.79 -8.34
CA GLU A 169 -16.11 18.83 -6.91
C GLU A 169 -17.12 17.76 -6.52
N GLU A 170 -18.02 17.39 -7.41
CA GLU A 170 -19.00 16.31 -7.19
C GLU A 170 -18.31 14.97 -7.03
N VAL A 171 -17.32 14.66 -7.89
CA VAL A 171 -16.54 13.42 -7.82
C VAL A 171 -15.69 13.40 -6.56
N VAL A 172 -15.04 14.50 -6.20
CA VAL A 172 -14.25 14.62 -4.97
C VAL A 172 -15.13 14.36 -3.75
N SER A 173 -16.24 15.07 -3.62
CA SER A 173 -17.16 14.94 -2.48
C SER A 173 -17.78 13.53 -2.37
N ALA A 174 -18.15 12.92 -3.50
CA ALA A 174 -18.66 11.56 -3.51
C ALA A 174 -17.61 10.55 -3.03
N LEU A 175 -16.37 10.69 -3.51
CA LEU A 175 -15.26 9.83 -3.10
C LEU A 175 -14.93 10.00 -1.61
N GLU A 176 -14.84 11.23 -1.11
CA GLU A 176 -14.59 11.53 0.31
C GLU A 176 -15.67 10.92 1.21
N THR A 177 -16.94 11.06 0.83
CA THR A 177 -18.07 10.47 1.55
C THR A 177 -17.95 8.95 1.62
N LYS A 178 -17.58 8.33 0.49
CA LYS A 178 -17.41 6.88 0.42
C LYS A 178 -16.23 6.42 1.28
N ILE A 179 -15.07 7.07 1.19
CA ILE A 179 -13.87 6.75 1.98
C ILE A 179 -14.16 6.86 3.48
N ALA A 180 -14.88 7.90 3.92
CA ALA A 180 -15.23 8.09 5.33
C ALA A 180 -16.10 6.96 5.92
N SER A 181 -16.82 6.24 5.07
CA SER A 181 -17.69 5.13 5.48
C SER A 181 -17.06 3.74 5.36
N LEU A 182 -15.84 3.64 4.82
CA LEU A 182 -15.20 2.36 4.55
C LEU A 182 -14.81 1.62 5.84
N ALA A 183 -15.01 0.32 5.83
CA ALA A 183 -14.38 -0.56 6.81
C ALA A 183 -12.85 -0.54 6.65
N PRO A 184 -12.08 -0.79 7.73
CA PRO A 184 -10.64 -0.96 7.61
C PRO A 184 -10.28 -2.00 6.54
N VAL A 185 -9.26 -1.73 5.71
CA VAL A 185 -8.84 -2.64 4.63
C VAL A 185 -8.50 -4.05 5.15
N THR A 186 -7.98 -4.14 6.37
CA THR A 186 -7.73 -5.44 7.01
C THR A 186 -9.01 -6.24 7.24
N SER A 187 -10.12 -5.58 7.52
CA SER A 187 -11.43 -6.25 7.66
C SER A 187 -11.97 -6.72 6.32
N MET A 188 -11.80 -5.94 5.27
CA MET A 188 -12.17 -6.34 3.90
C MET A 188 -11.37 -7.57 3.47
N LEU A 189 -10.06 -7.56 3.67
CA LEU A 189 -9.18 -8.69 3.36
C LEU A 189 -9.53 -9.94 4.17
N ASP A 190 -9.88 -9.78 5.45
CA ASP A 190 -10.25 -10.89 6.34
C ASP A 190 -11.58 -11.55 5.95
N GLN A 191 -12.48 -10.77 5.35
CA GLN A 191 -13.72 -11.27 4.74
C GLN A 191 -13.50 -11.94 3.38
N GLY A 192 -12.27 -11.99 2.89
CA GLY A 192 -11.91 -12.62 1.62
C GLY A 192 -12.17 -11.76 0.39
N MET A 193 -12.33 -10.44 0.56
CA MET A 193 -12.48 -9.54 -0.59
C MET A 193 -11.18 -9.54 -1.41
N ASN A 194 -11.30 -9.77 -2.69
CA ASN A 194 -10.22 -9.63 -3.66
C ASN A 194 -10.09 -8.17 -4.14
N PRO A 195 -9.03 -7.80 -4.88
CA PRO A 195 -8.84 -6.43 -5.36
C PRO A 195 -10.04 -5.85 -6.11
N GLU A 196 -10.68 -6.65 -6.98
CA GLU A 196 -11.86 -6.23 -7.73
C GLU A 196 -13.03 -5.92 -6.78
N ALA A 197 -13.29 -6.79 -5.80
CA ALA A 197 -14.36 -6.60 -4.84
C ALA A 197 -14.13 -5.35 -3.97
N ILE A 198 -12.88 -5.08 -3.58
CA ILE A 198 -12.51 -3.88 -2.84
C ILE A 198 -12.81 -2.62 -3.68
N LEU A 199 -12.33 -2.58 -4.92
CA LEU A 199 -12.58 -1.42 -5.80
C LEU A 199 -14.06 -1.31 -6.20
N GLN A 200 -14.77 -2.43 -6.38
CA GLN A 200 -16.20 -2.41 -6.65
C GLN A 200 -17.00 -1.85 -5.48
N ASP A 201 -16.62 -2.18 -4.24
CA ASP A 201 -17.25 -1.61 -3.05
C ASP A 201 -17.01 -0.09 -2.95
N ILE A 202 -15.84 0.40 -3.35
CA ILE A 202 -15.48 1.82 -3.24
C ILE A 202 -16.02 2.64 -4.41
N LEU A 203 -15.85 2.16 -5.65
CA LEU A 203 -16.00 2.93 -6.88
C LEU A 203 -17.11 2.41 -7.81
N GLY A 204 -17.81 1.34 -7.41
CA GLY A 204 -18.84 0.72 -8.27
C GLY A 204 -19.91 1.70 -8.73
N ASP A 205 -20.37 2.57 -7.83
CA ASP A 205 -21.36 3.59 -8.14
C ASP A 205 -20.80 4.78 -8.96
N MET A 206 -19.48 4.80 -9.18
CA MET A 206 -18.79 5.85 -9.93
C MET A 206 -18.29 5.38 -11.30
N GLY A 207 -18.87 4.28 -11.83
CA GLY A 207 -18.50 3.75 -13.15
C GLY A 207 -17.08 3.17 -13.15
N LEU A 208 -16.80 2.22 -12.26
CA LEU A 208 -15.52 1.52 -12.20
C LEU A 208 -15.25 0.76 -13.51
N GLU A 209 -14.09 1.00 -14.10
CA GLU A 209 -13.55 0.29 -15.24
C GLU A 209 -12.20 -0.34 -14.89
N ILE A 210 -12.13 -1.67 -14.87
CA ILE A 210 -10.87 -2.39 -14.66
C ILE A 210 -10.09 -2.40 -15.96
N MET A 211 -8.87 -1.87 -15.93
CA MET A 211 -8.00 -1.75 -17.11
C MET A 211 -7.20 -3.02 -17.34
N ASP A 212 -6.56 -3.54 -16.31
CA ASP A 212 -5.74 -4.74 -16.38
C ASP A 212 -5.57 -5.42 -15.01
N GLN A 213 -5.07 -6.65 -15.05
CA GLN A 213 -4.67 -7.45 -13.90
C GLN A 213 -3.22 -7.87 -14.09
N ILE A 214 -2.37 -7.56 -13.12
CA ILE A 214 -0.93 -7.84 -13.15
C ILE A 214 -0.61 -8.82 -12.02
N PRO A 215 0.01 -9.98 -12.31
CA PRO A 215 0.46 -10.89 -11.26
C PRO A 215 1.55 -10.23 -10.41
N VAL A 216 1.55 -10.51 -9.11
CA VAL A 216 2.58 -10.02 -8.19
C VAL A 216 3.50 -11.18 -7.83
N GLN A 217 4.80 -10.96 -7.95
CA GLN A 217 5.82 -11.97 -7.71
C GLN A 217 6.97 -11.39 -6.88
N PHE A 218 7.49 -12.19 -5.95
CA PHE A 218 8.74 -11.90 -5.29
C PHE A 218 9.91 -12.25 -6.22
N HIS A 219 10.87 -11.32 -6.37
CA HIS A 219 11.98 -11.46 -7.32
C HIS A 219 13.33 -11.49 -6.62
#